data_79ce30e59e0c43a90c48f46727494b7b
#
_entry.id   79ce30e59e0c43a90c48f46727494b7b
#
_cell.length_a   1.000
_cell.length_b   1.000
_cell.length_c   1.000
_cell.angle_alpha   90.00
_cell.angle_beta   90.00
_cell.angle_gamma   90.00
#
_symmetry.space_group_name_H-M   'P 1'
#
loop_
_entity.id
_entity.type
_entity.pdbx_description
1 polymer ?
#
loop_
_entity_poly.entity_id
_entity_poly.type
_entity_poly.pdbx_seq_one_letter_code
_entity_poly.pdbx_strand_id
1 'polypeptide(L)'
;NNEIVTNAVQIDAAINPGNSGGPTFNAAGQVIGINNSKIMSDGVDTYEGMGFAIPMTQAKVIIDELIAAGKVEGQPIIGVTVAQVTQEMAEQEGVVPGARVVSIDTSSDAYSRGMRLGDIITQINGKTFEDVDDFVEEKNRFKIGDQISLTYWREGKTYEIQVRLMEDISSY
;
A
#
# COMPACT_ATOMS: atom_id res chain seq x y z
N ASN A 1 -15.04 -8.22 6.34
CA ASN A 1 -13.89 -9.13 6.45
C ASN A 1 -12.83 -8.63 5.48
N ASN A 2 -11.85 -7.87 5.99
CA ASN A 2 -10.66 -7.51 5.22
C ASN A 2 -9.79 -8.77 5.11
N GLU A 3 -9.98 -9.56 4.07
CA GLU A 3 -8.97 -10.51 3.64
C GLU A 3 -7.83 -9.71 3.00
N ILE A 4 -6.82 -9.38 3.77
CA ILE A 4 -5.53 -9.00 3.21
C ILE A 4 -4.93 -10.30 2.66
N VAL A 5 -5.15 -10.55 1.37
CA VAL A 5 -4.48 -11.64 0.65
C VAL A 5 -3.02 -11.23 0.48
N THR A 6 -2.24 -11.38 1.52
CA THR A 6 -0.80 -11.31 1.39
C THR A 6 -0.34 -12.62 0.75
N ASN A 7 0.31 -12.56 -0.40
CA ASN A 7 1.07 -13.67 -0.97
C ASN A 7 2.23 -14.00 -0.03
N ALA A 8 1.97 -14.70 1.06
CA ALA A 8 2.95 -15.09 2.05
C ALA A 8 3.15 -16.63 2.04
N VAL A 9 4.35 -17.07 2.32
CA VAL A 9 4.63 -18.50 2.58
C VAL A 9 4.28 -18.76 4.03
N GLN A 10 3.28 -19.61 4.28
CA GLN A 10 2.97 -20.10 5.62
C GLN A 10 3.98 -21.17 6.01
N ILE A 11 4.50 -21.08 7.23
CA ILE A 11 5.45 -22.02 7.81
C ILE A 11 4.97 -22.47 9.20
N ASP A 12 5.33 -23.65 9.60
CA ASP A 12 5.03 -24.23 10.92
C ASP A 12 6.09 -23.90 12.00
N ALA A 13 7.10 -23.10 11.62
CA ALA A 13 8.10 -22.60 12.56
C ALA A 13 7.58 -21.39 13.34
N ALA A 14 7.79 -21.40 14.66
CA ALA A 14 7.41 -20.27 15.51
C ALA A 14 8.23 -19.02 15.15
N ILE A 15 7.56 -17.92 14.79
CA ILE A 15 8.17 -16.63 14.56
C ILE A 15 8.13 -15.84 15.87
N ASN A 16 9.30 -15.51 16.39
CA ASN A 16 9.50 -14.76 17.62
C ASN A 16 10.40 -13.56 17.39
N PRO A 17 10.40 -12.55 18.29
CA PRO A 17 11.40 -11.49 18.25
C PRO A 17 12.82 -12.06 18.20
N GLY A 18 13.59 -11.70 17.19
CA GLY A 18 14.96 -12.18 16.94
C GLY A 18 15.13 -13.04 15.69
N ASN A 19 14.08 -13.71 15.17
CA ASN A 19 14.15 -14.40 13.90
C ASN A 19 13.43 -13.65 12.74
N SER A 20 12.71 -12.57 13.03
CA SER A 20 12.12 -11.69 12.03
C SER A 20 13.21 -11.01 11.20
N GLY A 21 13.03 -10.97 9.86
CA GLY A 21 14.05 -10.53 8.90
C GLY A 21 15.09 -11.61 8.55
N GLY A 22 15.11 -12.72 9.24
CA GLY A 22 15.95 -13.87 8.93
C GLY A 22 15.41 -14.70 7.76
N PRO A 23 16.28 -15.52 7.12
CA PRO A 23 15.87 -16.35 5.98
C PRO A 23 15.10 -17.60 6.41
N THR A 24 14.09 -17.96 5.60
CA THR A 24 13.45 -19.29 5.63
C THR A 24 14.10 -20.18 4.58
N PHE A 25 14.55 -21.38 4.98
CA PHE A 25 15.19 -22.35 4.09
C PHE A 25 14.27 -23.54 3.80
N ASN A 26 14.39 -24.11 2.61
CA ASN A 26 13.86 -25.41 2.29
C ASN A 26 14.85 -26.53 2.71
N ALA A 27 14.42 -27.80 2.55
CA ALA A 27 15.26 -28.96 2.87
C ALA A 27 16.54 -29.07 2.02
N ALA A 28 16.62 -28.39 0.90
CA ALA A 28 17.81 -28.32 0.03
C ALA A 28 18.77 -27.17 0.42
N GLY A 29 18.49 -26.43 1.50
CA GLY A 29 19.29 -25.29 1.94
C GLY A 29 19.12 -24.01 1.11
N GLN A 30 18.08 -23.92 0.29
CA GLN A 30 17.78 -22.72 -0.51
C GLN A 30 16.89 -21.77 0.29
N VAL A 31 17.15 -20.46 0.21
CA VAL A 31 16.30 -19.44 0.80
C VAL A 31 15.01 -19.32 -0.02
N ILE A 32 13.87 -19.57 0.61
CA ILE A 32 12.53 -19.51 0.00
C ILE A 32 11.70 -18.31 0.44
N GLY A 33 12.13 -17.64 1.51
CA GLY A 33 11.44 -16.46 2.02
C GLY A 33 12.21 -15.75 3.12
N ILE A 34 11.68 -14.60 3.55
CA ILE A 34 12.17 -13.79 4.66
C ILE A 34 11.11 -13.77 5.75
N ASN A 35 11.45 -14.16 6.97
CA ASN A 35 10.53 -14.22 8.12
C ASN A 35 9.95 -12.83 8.40
N ASN A 36 8.62 -12.74 8.57
CA ASN A 36 7.95 -11.51 8.93
C ASN A 36 6.96 -11.72 10.08
N SER A 37 7.25 -11.10 11.22
CA SER A 37 6.40 -11.22 12.42
C SER A 37 5.15 -10.31 12.40
N LYS A 38 5.04 -9.37 11.45
CA LYS A 38 3.93 -8.41 11.40
C LYS A 38 2.66 -8.92 10.71
N ILE A 39 2.75 -10.02 9.96
CA ILE A 39 1.58 -10.59 9.25
C ILE A 39 0.56 -11.22 10.21
N MET A 40 0.87 -11.30 11.51
CA MET A 40 0.12 -12.07 12.50
C MET A 40 -0.79 -11.27 13.42
N SER A 41 -1.00 -9.98 13.21
CA SER A 41 -1.76 -9.17 14.16
C SER A 41 -2.72 -8.21 13.46
N ASP A 42 -3.95 -8.66 13.31
CA ASP A 42 -5.12 -7.79 13.17
C ASP A 42 -5.71 -7.40 14.56
N GLY A 43 -5.01 -7.75 15.64
CA GLY A 43 -5.37 -7.35 17.00
C GLY A 43 -6.45 -8.20 17.68
N VAL A 44 -6.94 -9.27 17.04
CA VAL A 44 -8.06 -10.07 17.58
C VAL A 44 -7.67 -11.51 17.88
N ASP A 45 -6.81 -12.16 17.09
CA ASP A 45 -6.41 -13.55 17.32
C ASP A 45 -4.91 -13.78 17.15
N THR A 46 -4.22 -14.15 18.22
CA THR A 46 -2.87 -14.71 18.17
C THR A 46 -2.96 -16.20 17.84
N TYR A 47 -2.73 -16.57 16.59
CA TYR A 47 -2.60 -17.97 16.21
C TYR A 47 -1.20 -18.47 16.60
N GLU A 48 -1.09 -19.10 17.76
CA GLU A 48 0.15 -19.76 18.18
C GLU A 48 0.51 -20.87 17.20
N GLY A 49 1.75 -20.86 16.68
CA GLY A 49 2.28 -21.92 15.82
C GLY A 49 2.12 -21.73 14.32
N MET A 50 1.64 -20.57 13.86
CA MET A 50 1.64 -20.21 12.43
C MET A 50 2.64 -19.08 12.18
N GLY A 51 3.67 -19.33 11.41
CA GLY A 51 4.61 -18.34 10.93
C GLY A 51 4.33 -17.99 9.47
N PHE A 52 4.73 -16.79 9.08
CA PHE A 52 4.65 -16.33 7.69
C PHE A 52 5.99 -15.74 7.25
N ALA A 53 6.35 -16.00 6.00
CA ALA A 53 7.53 -15.46 5.36
C ALA A 53 7.15 -14.75 4.05
N ILE A 54 7.80 -13.64 3.76
CA ILE A 54 7.70 -12.96 2.46
C ILE A 54 8.38 -13.88 1.43
N PRO A 55 7.69 -14.30 0.35
CA PRO A 55 8.28 -15.17 -0.66
C PRO A 55 9.55 -14.56 -1.27
N MET A 56 10.58 -15.37 -1.50
CA MET A 56 11.81 -14.91 -2.14
C MET A 56 11.57 -14.35 -3.55
N THR A 57 10.52 -14.80 -4.25
CA THR A 57 10.11 -14.26 -5.55
C THR A 57 9.72 -12.78 -5.49
N GLN A 58 9.19 -12.31 -4.36
CA GLN A 58 8.88 -10.90 -4.13
C GLN A 58 10.09 -10.16 -3.56
N ALA A 59 10.75 -10.73 -2.55
CA ALA A 59 11.89 -10.11 -1.89
C ALA A 59 13.07 -9.89 -2.83
N LYS A 60 13.26 -10.77 -3.83
CA LYS A 60 14.43 -10.72 -4.72
C LYS A 60 14.52 -9.44 -5.52
N VAL A 61 13.40 -8.87 -5.97
CA VAL A 61 13.40 -7.61 -6.74
C VAL A 61 14.01 -6.49 -5.88
N ILE A 62 13.55 -6.37 -4.64
CA ILE A 62 14.04 -5.36 -3.69
C ILE A 62 15.50 -5.62 -3.30
N ILE A 63 15.87 -6.89 -3.10
CA ILE A 63 17.24 -7.28 -2.78
C ILE A 63 18.19 -6.93 -3.94
N ASP A 64 17.81 -7.22 -5.18
CA ASP A 64 18.61 -6.91 -6.36
C ASP A 64 18.82 -5.39 -6.51
N GLU A 65 17.80 -4.57 -6.24
CA GLU A 65 17.91 -3.10 -6.22
C GLU A 65 18.87 -2.62 -5.12
N LEU A 66 18.73 -3.16 -3.91
CA LEU A 66 19.65 -2.84 -2.80
C LEU A 66 21.09 -3.19 -3.11
N ILE A 67 21.35 -4.34 -3.76
CA ILE A 67 22.69 -4.76 -4.16
C ILE A 67 23.24 -3.85 -5.26
N ALA A 68 22.41 -3.49 -6.24
CA ALA A 68 22.85 -2.72 -7.41
C ALA A 68 23.03 -1.22 -7.11
N ALA A 69 22.13 -0.62 -6.32
CA ALA A 69 22.07 0.82 -6.10
C ALA A 69 22.37 1.26 -4.65
N GLY A 70 22.48 0.31 -3.70
CA GLY A 70 22.68 0.60 -2.28
C GLY A 70 21.43 1.16 -1.59
N LYS A 71 20.34 1.32 -2.32
CA LYS A 71 19.03 1.79 -1.84
C LYS A 71 17.93 1.15 -2.68
N VAL A 72 16.74 1.05 -2.13
CA VAL A 72 15.51 0.83 -2.91
C VAL A 72 15.13 2.19 -3.48
N GLU A 73 14.85 2.27 -4.77
CA GLU A 73 14.21 3.49 -5.30
C GLU A 73 12.84 3.62 -4.61
N GLY A 74 12.62 4.78 -4.00
CA GLY A 74 11.39 5.05 -3.25
C GLY A 74 10.16 4.79 -4.10
N GLN A 75 9.10 4.29 -3.48
CA GLN A 75 7.84 4.08 -4.17
C GLN A 75 7.22 5.43 -4.55
N PRO A 76 6.62 5.56 -5.74
CA PRO A 76 5.90 6.78 -6.09
C PRO A 76 4.70 6.94 -5.17
N ILE A 77 4.59 8.09 -4.49
CA ILE A 77 3.45 8.41 -3.63
C ILE A 77 2.76 9.70 -4.08
N ILE A 78 1.47 9.78 -3.80
CA ILE A 78 0.67 10.99 -3.98
C ILE A 78 0.83 11.93 -2.78
N GLY A 79 1.28 11.38 -1.64
CA GLY A 79 1.36 12.08 -0.36
C GLY A 79 0.03 12.09 0.39
N VAL A 80 -0.81 11.08 0.17
CA VAL A 80 -2.06 10.84 0.90
C VAL A 80 -2.13 9.42 1.43
N THR A 81 -2.73 9.25 2.61
CA THR A 81 -3.22 7.96 3.09
C THR A 81 -4.71 7.90 2.85
N VAL A 82 -5.19 6.78 2.35
CA VAL A 82 -6.60 6.61 2.01
C VAL A 82 -7.22 5.43 2.75
N ALA A 83 -8.54 5.49 2.95
CA ALA A 83 -9.36 4.40 3.47
C ALA A 83 -10.47 4.09 2.47
N GLN A 84 -10.86 2.82 2.40
CA GLN A 84 -11.95 2.37 1.54
C GLN A 84 -13.28 3.00 1.96
N VAL A 85 -14.04 3.53 0.99
CA VAL A 85 -15.47 3.84 1.11
C VAL A 85 -16.21 2.89 0.18
N THR A 86 -16.83 1.86 0.75
CA THR A 86 -17.62 0.89 -0.02
C THR A 86 -18.94 1.52 -0.49
N GLN A 87 -19.62 0.87 -1.42
CA GLN A 87 -20.94 1.29 -1.89
C GLN A 87 -21.95 1.41 -0.72
N GLU A 88 -21.93 0.44 0.20
CA GLU A 88 -22.80 0.43 1.37
C GLU A 88 -22.52 1.62 2.32
N MET A 89 -21.23 1.89 2.60
CA MET A 89 -20.82 3.04 3.41
C MET A 89 -21.20 4.35 2.74
N ALA A 90 -21.03 4.45 1.42
CA ALA A 90 -21.38 5.64 0.65
C ALA A 90 -22.88 5.96 0.72
N GLU A 91 -23.75 4.95 0.63
CA GLU A 91 -25.20 5.10 0.77
C GLU A 91 -25.61 5.54 2.18
N GLN A 92 -24.98 4.97 3.22
CA GLN A 92 -25.25 5.33 4.61
C GLN A 92 -24.81 6.75 4.96
N GLU A 93 -23.67 7.20 4.41
CA GLU A 93 -23.10 8.51 4.70
C GLU A 93 -23.55 9.62 3.73
N GLY A 94 -24.22 9.28 2.64
CA GLY A 94 -24.65 10.23 1.60
C GLY A 94 -23.48 10.78 0.78
N VAL A 95 -22.46 9.95 0.55
CA VAL A 95 -21.26 10.28 -0.23
C VAL A 95 -21.12 9.34 -1.44
N VAL A 96 -19.97 9.35 -2.12
CA VAL A 96 -19.66 8.44 -3.24
C VAL A 96 -18.69 7.34 -2.79
N PRO A 97 -18.71 6.14 -3.40
CA PRO A 97 -17.69 5.12 -3.14
C PRO A 97 -16.33 5.56 -3.72
N GLY A 98 -15.24 5.06 -3.11
CA GLY A 98 -13.88 5.38 -3.54
C GLY A 98 -12.86 5.33 -2.41
N ALA A 99 -11.75 6.03 -2.58
CA ALA A 99 -10.64 6.11 -1.64
C ALA A 99 -10.68 7.45 -0.87
N ARG A 100 -11.16 7.43 0.38
CA ARG A 100 -11.24 8.63 1.23
C ARG A 100 -9.87 9.00 1.78
N VAL A 101 -9.45 10.24 1.60
CA VAL A 101 -8.23 10.80 2.18
C VAL A 101 -8.39 10.93 3.69
N VAL A 102 -7.63 10.12 4.45
CA VAL A 102 -7.62 10.11 5.92
C VAL A 102 -6.37 10.77 6.50
N SER A 103 -5.32 10.93 5.70
CA SER A 103 -4.13 11.72 6.02
C SER A 103 -3.57 12.34 4.74
N ILE A 104 -2.94 13.50 4.86
CA ILE A 104 -2.29 14.19 3.73
C ILE A 104 -1.01 14.87 4.18
N ASP A 105 0.08 14.62 3.44
CA ASP A 105 1.33 15.34 3.62
C ASP A 105 1.18 16.77 3.08
N THR A 106 1.36 17.75 3.95
CA THR A 106 1.24 19.17 3.61
C THR A 106 2.34 19.67 2.67
N SER A 107 3.43 18.91 2.50
CA SER A 107 4.48 19.19 1.52
C SER A 107 4.19 18.59 0.15
N SER A 108 3.15 17.75 0.01
CA SER A 108 2.80 17.09 -1.24
C SER A 108 2.24 18.04 -2.30
N ASP A 109 2.42 17.65 -3.57
CA ASP A 109 1.80 18.38 -4.70
C ASP A 109 0.28 18.27 -4.63
N ALA A 110 -0.27 17.13 -4.17
CA ALA A 110 -1.70 16.95 -3.95
C ALA A 110 -2.28 17.99 -2.98
N TYR A 111 -1.61 18.23 -1.84
CA TYR A 111 -2.03 19.26 -0.90
C TYR A 111 -1.94 20.65 -1.50
N SER A 112 -0.85 20.97 -2.20
CA SER A 112 -0.64 22.29 -2.86
C SER A 112 -1.68 22.55 -3.96
N ARG A 113 -2.17 21.49 -4.63
CA ARG A 113 -3.25 21.53 -5.64
C ARG A 113 -4.65 21.58 -5.06
N GLY A 114 -4.77 21.60 -3.73
CA GLY A 114 -6.04 21.81 -3.06
C GLY A 114 -6.74 20.56 -2.56
N MET A 115 -6.12 19.38 -2.61
CA MET A 115 -6.65 18.17 -1.95
C MET A 115 -6.62 18.33 -0.43
N ARG A 116 -7.63 17.79 0.25
CA ARG A 116 -7.81 17.92 1.71
C ARG A 116 -8.29 16.61 2.32
N LEU A 117 -8.23 16.54 3.65
CA LEU A 117 -8.83 15.44 4.43
C LEU A 117 -10.32 15.35 4.12
N GLY A 118 -10.82 14.13 3.99
CA GLY A 118 -12.23 13.85 3.70
C GLY A 118 -12.57 13.82 2.21
N ASP A 119 -11.68 14.25 1.31
CA ASP A 119 -11.87 14.07 -0.13
C ASP A 119 -11.97 12.58 -0.46
N ILE A 120 -12.81 12.22 -1.41
CA ILE A 120 -12.94 10.83 -1.86
C ILE A 120 -12.44 10.77 -3.31
N ILE A 121 -11.28 10.15 -3.50
CA ILE A 121 -10.71 9.93 -4.83
C ILE A 121 -11.53 8.84 -5.52
N THR A 122 -11.94 9.10 -6.75
CA THR A 122 -12.81 8.21 -7.53
C THR A 122 -12.14 7.72 -8.82
N GLN A 123 -11.12 8.43 -9.33
CA GLN A 123 -10.40 8.04 -10.55
C GLN A 123 -8.94 8.46 -10.52
N ILE A 124 -8.09 7.65 -11.18
CA ILE A 124 -6.72 8.00 -11.59
C ILE A 124 -6.68 7.99 -13.12
N ASN A 125 -6.25 9.11 -13.73
CA ASN A 125 -6.18 9.27 -15.20
C ASN A 125 -7.47 8.86 -15.93
N GLY A 126 -8.62 9.17 -15.32
CA GLY A 126 -9.95 8.82 -15.86
C GLY A 126 -10.37 7.35 -15.65
N LYS A 127 -9.51 6.51 -15.06
CA LYS A 127 -9.82 5.13 -14.74
C LYS A 127 -10.38 5.02 -13.33
N THR A 128 -11.55 4.42 -13.18
CA THR A 128 -12.15 4.06 -11.89
C THR A 128 -11.46 2.82 -11.32
N PHE A 129 -11.56 2.63 -10.02
CA PHE A 129 -11.09 1.47 -9.29
C PHE A 129 -12.21 0.93 -8.39
N GLU A 130 -12.17 -0.35 -8.06
CA GLU A 130 -13.22 -1.02 -7.26
C GLU A 130 -12.90 -0.87 -5.76
N ASP A 131 -11.62 -0.90 -5.41
CA ASP A 131 -11.15 -0.80 -4.03
C ASP A 131 -9.82 -0.02 -3.93
N VAL A 132 -9.32 0.11 -2.69
CA VAL A 132 -8.05 0.81 -2.42
C VAL A 132 -6.85 0.04 -2.96
N ASP A 133 -6.90 -1.28 -3.04
CA ASP A 133 -5.81 -2.09 -3.57
C ASP A 133 -5.64 -1.84 -5.08
N ASP A 134 -6.74 -1.79 -5.84
CA ASP A 134 -6.76 -1.37 -7.24
C ASP A 134 -6.21 0.06 -7.42
N PHE A 135 -6.59 0.99 -6.52
CA PHE A 135 -6.06 2.36 -6.52
C PHE A 135 -4.55 2.37 -6.34
N VAL A 136 -4.02 1.59 -5.39
CA VAL A 136 -2.57 1.47 -5.13
C VAL A 136 -1.86 0.82 -6.31
N GLU A 137 -2.43 -0.25 -6.88
CA GLU A 137 -1.87 -0.92 -8.05
C GLU A 137 -1.79 0.02 -9.25
N GLU A 138 -2.86 0.77 -9.54
CA GLU A 138 -2.88 1.72 -10.65
C GLU A 138 -1.85 2.84 -10.43
N LYS A 139 -1.75 3.39 -9.21
CA LYS A 139 -0.73 4.38 -8.85
C LYS A 139 0.69 3.82 -9.05
N ASN A 140 0.94 2.56 -8.70
CA ASN A 140 2.27 1.93 -8.80
C ASN A 140 2.74 1.67 -10.24
N ARG A 141 1.87 1.87 -11.24
CA ARG A 141 2.27 1.81 -12.67
C ARG A 141 3.07 3.03 -13.12
N PHE A 142 3.06 4.09 -12.33
CA PHE A 142 3.76 5.33 -12.60
C PHE A 142 5.08 5.42 -11.83
N LYS A 143 5.93 6.36 -12.23
CA LYS A 143 7.24 6.59 -11.60
C LYS A 143 7.25 7.88 -10.79
N ILE A 144 8.23 8.00 -9.90
CA ILE A 144 8.53 9.25 -9.20
C ILE A 144 8.74 10.36 -10.24
N GLY A 145 8.07 11.50 -10.03
CA GLY A 145 8.11 12.65 -10.91
C GLY A 145 7.07 12.65 -12.02
N ASP A 146 6.39 11.52 -12.29
CA ASP A 146 5.29 11.50 -13.24
C ASP A 146 4.11 12.35 -12.76
N GLN A 147 3.36 12.91 -13.71
CA GLN A 147 2.10 13.60 -13.44
C GLN A 147 0.94 12.66 -13.70
N ILE A 148 0.01 12.62 -12.76
CA ILE A 148 -1.25 11.88 -12.88
C ILE A 148 -2.43 12.81 -12.65
N SER A 149 -3.56 12.54 -13.30
CA SER A 149 -4.83 13.19 -13.02
C SER A 149 -5.55 12.43 -11.91
N LEU A 150 -6.03 13.14 -10.89
CA LEU A 150 -6.90 12.61 -9.84
C LEU A 150 -8.26 13.27 -9.94
N THR A 151 -9.32 12.46 -10.06
CA THR A 151 -10.68 12.91 -9.89
C THR A 151 -11.12 12.59 -8.47
N TYR A 152 -11.65 13.57 -7.74
CA TYR A 152 -12.14 13.38 -6.38
C TYR A 152 -13.46 14.12 -6.14
N TRP A 153 -14.22 13.60 -5.19
CA TRP A 153 -15.48 14.17 -4.72
C TRP A 153 -15.29 14.89 -3.37
N ARG A 154 -15.95 16.05 -3.22
CA ARG A 154 -16.02 16.82 -1.97
C ARG A 154 -17.35 17.57 -1.92
N GLU A 155 -18.14 17.39 -0.85
CA GLU A 155 -19.36 18.14 -0.57
C GLU A 155 -20.33 18.24 -1.77
N GLY A 156 -20.60 17.10 -2.41
CA GLY A 156 -21.54 17.02 -3.54
C GLY A 156 -20.99 17.46 -4.89
N LYS A 157 -19.69 17.77 -4.97
CA LYS A 157 -19.05 18.24 -6.21
C LYS A 157 -17.86 17.36 -6.57
N THR A 158 -17.62 17.21 -7.86
CA THR A 158 -16.46 16.51 -8.40
C THR A 158 -15.42 17.53 -8.88
N TYR A 159 -14.16 17.26 -8.55
CA TYR A 159 -13.00 18.06 -8.92
C TYR A 159 -11.98 17.17 -9.63
N GLU A 160 -11.17 17.79 -10.47
CA GLU A 160 -10.02 17.16 -11.11
C GLU A 160 -8.78 18.01 -10.88
N ILE A 161 -7.68 17.34 -10.50
CA ILE A 161 -6.37 17.97 -10.32
C ILE A 161 -5.28 17.14 -10.96
N GLN A 162 -4.24 17.82 -11.44
CA GLN A 162 -2.99 17.19 -11.87
C GLN A 162 -2.02 17.20 -10.71
N VAL A 163 -1.50 16.04 -10.31
CA VAL A 163 -0.52 15.92 -9.23
C VAL A 163 0.75 15.24 -9.72
N ARG A 164 1.88 15.69 -9.20
CA ARG A 164 3.17 15.05 -9.43
C ARG A 164 3.44 14.04 -8.32
N LEU A 165 3.79 12.82 -8.70
CA LEU A 165 4.19 11.78 -7.77
C LEU A 165 5.55 12.11 -7.15
N MET A 166 5.66 11.96 -5.85
CA MET A 166 6.88 12.18 -5.08
C MET A 166 7.47 10.85 -4.59
N GLU A 167 8.71 10.88 -4.13
CA GLU A 167 9.36 9.74 -3.50
C GLU A 167 8.86 9.58 -2.06
N ASP A 168 8.57 8.36 -1.66
CA ASP A 168 8.32 8.06 -0.25
C ASP A 168 9.66 8.05 0.50
N ILE A 169 9.93 9.13 1.23
CA ILE A 169 11.13 9.26 2.07
C ILE A 169 10.88 8.84 3.53
N SER A 170 9.68 8.39 3.88
CA SER A 170 9.33 8.00 5.25
C SER A 170 9.90 6.63 5.66
N SER A 171 10.52 5.92 4.72
CA SER A 171 11.08 4.57 4.93
C SER A 171 12.58 4.56 5.26
N TYR A 172 13.20 5.73 5.53
CA TYR A 172 14.63 5.85 5.86
C TYR A 172 14.84 6.26 7.30
#